data_a3a90db65fc6c65e123262400ab45493
#
_entry.id   a3a90db65fc6c65e123262400ab45493
#
_cell.length_a   1.000
_cell.length_b   1.000
_cell.length_c   1.000
_cell.angle_alpha   90.00
_cell.angle_beta   90.00
_cell.angle_gamma   90.00
#
_symmetry.space_group_name_H-M   'P 1'
#
loop_
_entity.id
_entity.type
_entity.pdbx_description
1 polymer ?
#
loop_
_entity_poly.entity_id
_entity_poly.type
_entity_poly.pdbx_seq_one_letter_code
_entity_poly.pdbx_strand_id
1 'polypeptide(L)'
;GWYPDLSEYKPVEKCLGHYMNCWFDDVADANYFAIAFDPKGKLGWKSNIIEDSDPGYGGAMIIEVLTEQVDPRYLAYLEEKGISYFFAGETEIDVPLALKILRDHLSPEFYVLEGGSIINGHFLRADCVDEISLVQAPVTADKDSKSLFMDGDVFDFELTEAEQKN
;
A
#
# COMPACT_ATOMS: atom_id res chain seq x y z
N GLY A 1 14.91 -12.33 -5.85
CA GLY A 1 14.74 -10.91 -5.87
C GLY A 1 13.35 -10.51 -6.33
N TRP A 2 12.77 -9.66 -5.57
CA TRP A 2 11.43 -9.10 -5.83
C TRP A 2 11.50 -7.74 -6.52
N TYR A 3 12.72 -7.28 -6.86
CA TYR A 3 12.93 -5.98 -7.51
C TYR A 3 12.87 -6.14 -9.03
N PRO A 4 12.20 -5.22 -9.75
CA PRO A 4 12.19 -5.25 -11.19
C PRO A 4 13.57 -4.90 -11.75
N ASP A 5 13.93 -5.48 -12.89
CA ASP A 5 15.07 -5.00 -13.69
C ASP A 5 14.60 -3.78 -14.50
N LEU A 6 15.17 -2.64 -14.18
CA LEU A 6 14.83 -1.36 -14.81
C LEU A 6 15.79 -0.95 -15.93
N SER A 7 16.73 -1.80 -16.33
CA SER A 7 17.79 -1.46 -17.29
C SER A 7 17.27 -1.10 -18.69
N GLU A 8 16.16 -1.71 -19.09
CA GLU A 8 15.55 -1.50 -20.42
C GLU A 8 14.55 -0.33 -20.46
N TYR A 9 14.17 0.23 -19.31
CA TYR A 9 13.17 1.27 -19.22
C TYR A 9 13.78 2.66 -19.36
N LYS A 10 13.10 3.52 -20.13
CA LYS A 10 13.46 4.93 -20.24
C LYS A 10 12.82 5.69 -19.07
N PRO A 11 13.56 6.64 -18.45
CA PRO A 11 13.02 7.43 -17.37
C PRO A 11 11.85 8.32 -17.84
N VAL A 12 10.79 8.37 -17.04
CA VAL A 12 9.69 9.33 -17.22
C VAL A 12 10.19 10.72 -16.82
N GLU A 13 9.81 11.74 -17.58
CA GLU A 13 10.21 13.11 -17.32
C GLU A 13 9.24 13.81 -16.34
N LYS A 14 9.78 14.67 -15.49
CA LYS A 14 8.98 15.53 -14.62
C LYS A 14 8.30 16.64 -15.42
N CYS A 15 7.05 16.93 -15.08
CA CYS A 15 6.31 18.09 -15.58
C CYS A 15 6.29 19.18 -14.49
N LEU A 16 6.77 20.39 -14.78
CA LEU A 16 6.89 21.49 -13.83
C LEU A 16 7.58 21.12 -12.50
N GLY A 17 8.57 20.23 -12.57
CA GLY A 17 9.35 19.80 -11.40
C GLY A 17 8.79 18.60 -10.62
N HIS A 18 7.63 18.09 -10.98
CA HIS A 18 6.96 16.95 -10.32
C HIS A 18 6.63 15.84 -11.30
N TYR A 19 6.57 14.60 -10.82
CA TYR A 19 5.98 13.52 -11.58
C TYR A 19 4.47 13.61 -11.56
N MET A 20 3.84 13.18 -12.65
CA MET A 20 2.38 13.16 -12.77
C MET A 20 1.83 11.82 -12.27
N ASN A 21 0.67 11.88 -11.60
CA ASN A 21 -0.10 10.67 -11.29
C ASN A 21 -0.56 9.99 -12.58
N CYS A 22 -0.61 8.68 -12.57
CA CYS A 22 -1.10 7.88 -13.69
C CYS A 22 -2.28 7.01 -13.23
N TRP A 23 -3.44 7.21 -13.85
CA TRP A 23 -4.64 6.43 -13.60
C TRP A 23 -5.10 5.80 -14.90
N PHE A 24 -5.15 4.47 -14.94
CA PHE A 24 -5.67 3.73 -16.08
C PHE A 24 -7.19 3.63 -16.01
N ASP A 25 -7.85 3.56 -17.18
CA ASP A 25 -9.32 3.59 -17.28
C ASP A 25 -9.99 2.37 -16.62
N ASP A 26 -9.31 1.22 -16.56
CA ASP A 26 -9.81 -0.01 -15.95
C ASP A 26 -10.02 0.09 -14.43
N VAL A 27 -9.41 1.08 -13.78
CA VAL A 27 -9.67 1.41 -12.36
C VAL A 27 -11.14 1.72 -12.11
N ALA A 28 -11.82 2.36 -13.08
CA ALA A 28 -13.22 2.73 -12.93
C ALA A 28 -14.18 1.51 -12.92
N ASP A 29 -13.76 0.41 -13.51
CA ASP A 29 -14.55 -0.83 -13.61
C ASP A 29 -14.24 -1.83 -12.47
N ALA A 30 -13.18 -1.58 -11.69
CA ALA A 30 -12.75 -2.45 -10.60
C ALA A 30 -13.52 -2.14 -9.31
N ASN A 31 -13.82 -3.20 -8.55
CA ASN A 31 -14.50 -3.09 -7.26
C ASN A 31 -13.62 -3.50 -6.07
N TYR A 32 -12.41 -3.97 -6.35
CA TYR A 32 -11.51 -4.48 -5.32
C TYR A 32 -10.06 -4.09 -5.66
N PHE A 33 -9.36 -3.51 -4.68
CA PHE A 33 -8.05 -2.92 -4.88
C PHE A 33 -7.04 -3.41 -3.85
N ALA A 34 -5.80 -3.60 -4.30
CA ALA A 34 -4.63 -3.80 -3.47
C ALA A 34 -3.76 -2.53 -3.53
N ILE A 35 -3.76 -1.76 -2.46
CA ILE A 35 -3.00 -0.50 -2.38
C ILE A 35 -1.62 -0.80 -1.80
N ALA A 36 -0.57 -0.61 -2.58
CA ALA A 36 0.80 -0.82 -2.18
C ALA A 36 1.49 0.51 -1.84
N PHE A 37 1.94 0.64 -0.60
CA PHE A 37 2.70 1.81 -0.14
C PHE A 37 4.19 1.54 -0.37
N ASP A 38 4.71 1.95 -1.51
CA ASP A 38 6.10 1.72 -1.94
C ASP A 38 6.81 3.06 -2.23
N PRO A 39 7.25 3.80 -1.21
CA PRO A 39 7.74 5.16 -1.37
C PRO A 39 8.89 5.31 -2.36
N LYS A 40 9.63 4.25 -2.66
CA LYS A 40 10.80 4.29 -3.54
C LYS A 40 10.65 3.47 -4.82
N GLY A 41 9.50 2.83 -5.04
CA GLY A 41 9.26 2.04 -6.24
C GLY A 41 10.18 0.82 -6.35
N LYS A 42 9.98 -0.19 -5.49
CA LYS A 42 10.84 -1.37 -5.43
C LYS A 42 10.13 -2.68 -5.71
N LEU A 43 8.80 -2.67 -5.70
CA LEU A 43 8.01 -3.89 -5.86
C LEU A 43 8.02 -4.35 -7.32
N GLY A 44 8.29 -5.64 -7.51
CA GLY A 44 8.32 -6.27 -8.84
C GLY A 44 7.00 -6.95 -9.17
N TRP A 45 6.13 -6.27 -9.88
CA TRP A 45 4.82 -6.76 -10.29
C TRP A 45 4.89 -7.56 -11.58
N LYS A 46 4.07 -8.61 -11.71
CA LYS A 46 3.93 -9.39 -12.94
C LYS A 46 2.82 -8.86 -13.84
N SER A 47 1.75 -8.41 -13.23
CA SER A 47 0.55 -7.87 -13.87
C SER A 47 -0.05 -6.75 -13.01
N ASN A 48 -1.11 -6.10 -13.48
CA ASN A 48 -1.84 -5.06 -12.75
C ASN A 48 -2.87 -5.60 -11.76
N ILE A 49 -2.96 -6.92 -11.59
CA ILE A 49 -3.82 -7.59 -10.61
C ILE A 49 -3.03 -8.56 -9.75
N ILE A 50 -3.50 -8.82 -8.55
CA ILE A 50 -2.95 -9.87 -7.70
C ILE A 50 -3.34 -11.24 -8.25
N GLU A 51 -2.34 -12.02 -8.66
CA GLU A 51 -2.50 -13.40 -9.13
C GLU A 51 -2.37 -14.36 -7.94
N ASP A 52 -3.44 -14.53 -7.18
CA ASP A 52 -3.49 -15.46 -6.05
C ASP A 52 -4.75 -16.34 -6.16
N SER A 53 -4.65 -17.57 -5.65
CA SER A 53 -5.76 -18.51 -5.55
C SER A 53 -6.67 -18.23 -4.35
N ASP A 54 -6.20 -17.46 -3.38
CA ASP A 54 -6.99 -17.00 -2.24
C ASP A 54 -8.01 -15.96 -2.70
N PRO A 55 -9.32 -16.22 -2.53
CA PRO A 55 -10.36 -15.29 -2.95
C PRO A 55 -10.35 -13.96 -2.16
N GLY A 56 -9.63 -13.89 -1.05
CA GLY A 56 -9.43 -12.65 -0.27
C GLY A 56 -8.45 -11.68 -0.93
N TYR A 57 -7.61 -12.15 -1.86
CA TYR A 57 -6.58 -11.33 -2.52
C TYR A 57 -6.62 -11.42 -4.04
N GLY A 58 -6.97 -12.58 -4.57
CA GLY A 58 -6.96 -12.84 -6.00
C GLY A 58 -7.90 -11.93 -6.77
N GLY A 59 -7.39 -11.33 -7.85
CA GLY A 59 -8.14 -10.41 -8.70
C GLY A 59 -8.17 -8.95 -8.23
N ALA A 60 -7.58 -8.62 -7.07
CA ALA A 60 -7.46 -7.25 -6.63
C ALA A 60 -6.59 -6.44 -7.60
N MET A 61 -7.10 -5.29 -8.06
CA MET A 61 -6.34 -4.38 -8.91
C MET A 61 -5.31 -3.62 -8.10
N ILE A 62 -4.07 -3.57 -8.59
CA ILE A 62 -2.95 -2.96 -7.90
C ILE A 62 -2.92 -1.47 -8.17
N ILE A 63 -2.73 -0.68 -7.10
CA ILE A 63 -2.45 0.75 -7.17
C ILE A 63 -1.22 1.04 -6.29
N GLU A 64 -0.24 1.74 -6.84
CA GLU A 64 0.99 2.12 -6.16
C GLU A 64 0.92 3.52 -5.57
N VAL A 65 1.30 3.65 -4.30
CA VAL A 65 1.49 4.94 -3.62
C VAL A 65 2.98 5.21 -3.49
N LEU A 66 3.44 6.24 -4.16
CA LEU A 66 4.85 6.57 -4.34
C LEU A 66 5.21 7.91 -3.68
N THR A 67 6.52 8.19 -3.62
CA THR A 67 7.06 9.52 -3.35
C THR A 67 7.92 10.01 -4.50
N GLU A 68 8.30 11.28 -4.49
CA GLU A 68 9.19 11.89 -5.50
C GLU A 68 10.62 11.28 -5.53
N GLN A 69 10.95 10.36 -4.61
CA GLN A 69 12.23 9.63 -4.57
C GLN A 69 12.26 8.38 -5.46
N VAL A 70 11.16 8.06 -6.13
CA VAL A 70 11.09 6.92 -7.03
C VAL A 70 12.09 7.05 -8.18
N ASP A 71 12.67 5.93 -8.61
CA ASP A 71 13.42 5.90 -9.86
C ASP A 71 12.46 6.16 -11.04
N PRO A 72 12.68 7.19 -11.87
CA PRO A 72 11.75 7.49 -12.96
C PRO A 72 11.59 6.37 -13.99
N ARG A 73 12.51 5.40 -14.05
CA ARG A 73 12.36 4.19 -14.87
C ARG A 73 11.32 3.22 -14.30
N TYR A 74 11.11 3.26 -12.98
CA TYR A 74 10.06 2.47 -12.33
C TYR A 74 8.66 2.92 -12.75
N LEU A 75 8.47 4.20 -13.01
CA LEU A 75 7.20 4.71 -13.53
C LEU A 75 6.89 4.14 -14.91
N ALA A 76 7.88 4.12 -15.81
CA ALA A 76 7.73 3.48 -17.12
C ALA A 76 7.44 1.96 -17.01
N TYR A 77 8.06 1.28 -16.05
CA TYR A 77 7.75 -0.11 -15.74
C TYR A 77 6.29 -0.31 -15.27
N LEU A 78 5.78 0.54 -14.38
CA LEU A 78 4.38 0.49 -13.94
C LEU A 78 3.41 0.75 -15.09
N GLU A 79 3.71 1.73 -15.95
CA GLU A 79 2.90 2.05 -17.12
C GLU A 79 2.84 0.88 -18.12
N GLU A 80 3.96 0.19 -18.37
CA GLU A 80 3.98 -1.02 -19.21
C GLU A 80 3.11 -2.13 -18.64
N LYS A 81 3.06 -2.25 -17.30
CA LYS A 81 2.22 -3.25 -16.61
C LYS A 81 0.75 -2.85 -16.49
N GLY A 82 0.41 -1.63 -16.85
CA GLY A 82 -0.95 -1.08 -16.67
C GLY A 82 -1.30 -0.84 -15.19
N ILE A 83 -0.30 -0.55 -14.35
CA ILE A 83 -0.49 -0.30 -12.92
C ILE A 83 -0.64 1.19 -12.67
N SER A 84 -1.78 1.58 -12.12
CA SER A 84 -2.02 2.96 -11.70
C SER A 84 -1.15 3.33 -10.50
N TYR A 85 -0.69 4.57 -10.49
CA TYR A 85 0.11 5.09 -9.39
C TYR A 85 -0.14 6.57 -9.14
N PHE A 86 0.12 7.00 -7.91
CA PHE A 86 0.07 8.40 -7.53
C PHE A 86 1.11 8.75 -6.46
N PHE A 87 1.37 10.03 -6.33
CA PHE A 87 2.37 10.54 -5.39
C PHE A 87 1.69 11.11 -4.15
N ALA A 88 2.16 10.69 -2.98
CA ALA A 88 1.70 11.20 -1.69
C ALA A 88 2.90 11.52 -0.79
N GLY A 89 3.66 12.53 -1.15
CA GLY A 89 4.81 13.03 -0.41
C GLY A 89 6.09 13.14 -1.23
N GLU A 90 7.04 13.90 -0.73
CA GLU A 90 8.34 14.09 -1.39
C GLU A 90 9.35 13.00 -1.03
N THR A 91 9.50 12.68 0.25
CA THR A 91 10.48 11.72 0.77
C THR A 91 9.86 10.59 1.59
N GLU A 92 8.76 10.88 2.27
CA GLU A 92 7.98 9.94 3.06
C GLU A 92 6.52 10.06 2.62
N ILE A 93 5.76 8.98 2.78
CA ILE A 93 4.35 8.99 2.42
C ILE A 93 3.55 9.75 3.47
N ASP A 94 2.85 10.76 3.02
CA ASP A 94 1.81 11.47 3.75
C ASP A 94 0.52 10.61 3.71
N VAL A 95 0.26 9.89 4.79
CA VAL A 95 -0.88 8.96 4.89
C VAL A 95 -2.22 9.67 4.72
N PRO A 96 -2.51 10.79 5.40
CA PRO A 96 -3.73 11.57 5.17
C PRO A 96 -3.93 12.00 3.71
N LEU A 97 -2.88 12.46 3.04
CA LEU A 97 -2.92 12.84 1.63
C LEU A 97 -3.21 11.62 0.75
N ALA A 98 -2.53 10.50 1.00
CA ALA A 98 -2.76 9.26 0.25
C ALA A 98 -4.21 8.80 0.36
N LEU A 99 -4.76 8.76 1.57
CA LEU A 99 -6.16 8.37 1.80
C LEU A 99 -7.15 9.34 1.16
N LYS A 100 -6.82 10.65 1.16
CA LYS A 100 -7.64 11.64 0.46
C LYS A 100 -7.68 11.39 -1.04
N ILE A 101 -6.53 11.14 -1.67
CA ILE A 101 -6.45 10.87 -3.11
C ILE A 101 -7.22 9.58 -3.46
N LEU A 102 -7.03 8.52 -2.68
CA LEU A 102 -7.75 7.26 -2.87
C LEU A 102 -9.26 7.43 -2.75
N ARG A 103 -9.73 8.18 -1.77
CA ARG A 103 -11.16 8.47 -1.59
C ARG A 103 -11.74 9.24 -2.76
N ASP A 104 -11.01 10.24 -3.24
CA ASP A 104 -11.47 11.10 -4.34
C ASP A 104 -11.57 10.31 -5.68
N HIS A 105 -10.74 9.28 -5.87
CA HIS A 105 -10.72 8.46 -7.10
C HIS A 105 -11.54 7.18 -7.03
N LEU A 106 -11.56 6.50 -5.88
CA LEU A 106 -12.14 5.16 -5.74
C LEU A 106 -13.45 5.16 -4.96
N SER A 107 -13.69 6.17 -4.10
CA SER A 107 -14.85 6.24 -3.19
C SER A 107 -15.11 4.94 -2.40
N PRO A 108 -14.09 4.35 -1.75
CA PRO A 108 -14.23 3.07 -1.06
C PRO A 108 -15.13 3.20 0.18
N GLU A 109 -15.83 2.12 0.52
CA GLU A 109 -16.62 2.05 1.76
C GLU A 109 -15.71 1.94 2.99
N PHE A 110 -14.63 1.18 2.89
CA PHE A 110 -13.64 0.99 3.96
C PHE A 110 -12.27 0.61 3.38
N TYR A 111 -11.25 0.74 4.21
CA TYR A 111 -9.91 0.25 3.94
C TYR A 111 -9.54 -0.82 4.96
N VAL A 112 -8.89 -1.88 4.52
CA VAL A 112 -8.28 -2.89 5.40
C VAL A 112 -6.77 -2.70 5.40
N LEU A 113 -6.22 -2.36 6.56
CA LEU A 113 -4.78 -2.21 6.75
C LEU A 113 -4.19 -3.54 7.24
N GLU A 114 -3.47 -4.24 6.36
CA GLU A 114 -2.94 -5.57 6.65
C GLU A 114 -1.48 -5.59 7.14
N GLY A 115 -0.87 -4.43 7.16
CA GLY A 115 0.47 -4.31 7.72
C GLY A 115 1.60 -4.51 6.67
N GLY A 116 2.93 -4.75 6.99
CA GLY A 116 3.47 -5.01 8.35
C GLY A 116 3.67 -3.81 9.30
N SER A 117 4.52 -4.04 10.29
CA SER A 117 4.69 -3.13 11.44
C SER A 117 5.00 -1.68 11.06
N ILE A 118 5.77 -1.45 10.02
CA ILE A 118 6.16 -0.11 9.59
C ILE A 118 4.95 0.67 9.10
N ILE A 119 4.17 0.10 8.17
CA ILE A 119 2.99 0.77 7.64
C ILE A 119 1.91 0.93 8.71
N ASN A 120 1.70 -0.07 9.56
CA ASN A 120 0.78 0.04 10.70
C ASN A 120 1.16 1.22 11.61
N GLY A 121 2.44 1.36 11.95
CA GLY A 121 2.92 2.47 12.76
C GLY A 121 2.72 3.84 12.08
N HIS A 122 2.92 3.94 10.76
CA HIS A 122 2.66 5.18 10.03
C HIS A 122 1.18 5.59 10.06
N PHE A 123 0.26 4.64 9.86
CA PHE A 123 -1.17 4.91 9.93
C PHE A 123 -1.64 5.31 11.33
N LEU A 124 -1.14 4.63 12.36
CA LEU A 124 -1.46 4.96 13.76
C LEU A 124 -0.96 6.35 14.16
N ARG A 125 0.30 6.68 13.85
CA ARG A 125 0.84 8.01 14.13
C ARG A 125 0.13 9.13 13.37
N ALA A 126 -0.46 8.82 12.23
CA ALA A 126 -1.25 9.76 11.44
C ALA A 126 -2.70 9.87 11.92
N ASP A 127 -3.10 9.15 12.98
CA ASP A 127 -4.49 9.07 13.46
C ASP A 127 -5.49 8.66 12.36
N CYS A 128 -5.08 7.66 11.56
CA CYS A 128 -5.82 7.16 10.40
C CYS A 128 -6.28 5.71 10.57
N VAL A 129 -6.49 5.26 11.80
CA VAL A 129 -7.00 3.92 12.13
C VAL A 129 -8.22 4.06 13.01
N ASP A 130 -9.37 3.63 12.52
CA ASP A 130 -10.64 3.70 13.27
C ASP A 130 -10.85 2.45 14.14
N GLU A 131 -10.38 1.27 13.70
CA GLU A 131 -10.59 -0.01 14.37
C GLU A 131 -9.37 -0.92 14.22
N ILE A 132 -9.07 -1.68 15.27
CA ILE A 132 -8.05 -2.71 15.26
C ILE A 132 -8.71 -4.07 15.51
N SER A 133 -8.64 -4.97 14.53
CA SER A 133 -9.05 -6.37 14.69
C SER A 133 -7.82 -7.21 15.01
N LEU A 134 -7.75 -7.73 16.23
CA LEU A 134 -6.63 -8.52 16.73
C LEU A 134 -7.01 -9.99 16.90
N VAL A 135 -6.39 -10.88 16.15
CA VAL A 135 -6.50 -12.32 16.33
C VAL A 135 -5.34 -12.85 17.17
N GLN A 136 -5.62 -13.37 18.34
CA GLN A 136 -4.65 -13.99 19.24
C GLN A 136 -4.73 -15.52 19.12
N ALA A 137 -3.66 -16.15 18.63
CA ALA A 137 -3.53 -17.60 18.59
C ALA A 137 -2.73 -18.13 19.80
N PRO A 138 -3.04 -19.32 20.34
CA PRO A 138 -2.32 -19.92 21.47
C PRO A 138 -1.04 -20.59 21.01
N VAL A 139 -0.16 -19.82 20.36
CA VAL A 139 1.13 -20.27 19.87
C VAL A 139 2.23 -19.35 20.36
N THR A 140 3.44 -19.88 20.47
CA THR A 140 4.62 -19.07 20.83
C THR A 140 5.28 -18.56 19.54
N ALA A 141 5.44 -17.25 19.44
CA ALA A 141 6.18 -16.65 18.35
C ALA A 141 7.69 -16.97 18.46
N ASP A 142 8.36 -17.15 17.33
CA ASP A 142 9.81 -17.27 17.30
C ASP A 142 10.46 -15.93 17.64
N LYS A 143 11.71 -15.98 18.10
CA LYS A 143 12.53 -14.80 18.44
C LYS A 143 12.71 -13.82 17.27
N ASP A 144 12.59 -14.32 16.03
CA ASP A 144 12.72 -13.53 14.80
C ASP A 144 11.36 -13.04 14.26
N SER A 145 10.26 -13.27 14.99
CA SER A 145 8.93 -12.78 14.64
C SER A 145 8.87 -11.26 14.71
N LYS A 146 8.27 -10.65 13.70
CA LYS A 146 8.09 -9.19 13.66
C LYS A 146 6.93 -8.77 14.55
N SER A 147 7.06 -7.59 15.15
CA SER A 147 5.96 -6.96 15.91
C SER A 147 4.84 -6.49 14.96
N LEU A 148 3.63 -6.31 15.52
CA LEU A 148 2.49 -5.74 14.79
C LEU A 148 2.68 -4.24 14.47
N PHE A 149 3.43 -3.54 15.31
CA PHE A 149 3.70 -2.11 15.23
C PHE A 149 5.20 -1.85 15.40
N MET A 150 5.64 -0.63 15.10
CA MET A 150 7.05 -0.25 15.29
C MET A 150 7.40 -0.17 16.78
N ASP A 151 8.66 -0.45 17.10
CA ASP A 151 9.18 -0.30 18.45
C ASP A 151 9.05 1.16 18.93
N GLY A 152 8.47 1.34 20.13
CA GLY A 152 8.26 2.66 20.73
C GLY A 152 6.94 3.33 20.34
N ASP A 153 6.12 2.75 19.48
CA ASP A 153 4.76 3.23 19.26
C ASP A 153 3.91 2.93 20.50
N VAL A 154 3.30 3.97 21.05
CA VAL A 154 2.36 3.88 22.18
C VAL A 154 1.04 4.51 21.74
N PHE A 155 -0.05 3.76 21.90
CA PHE A 155 -1.39 4.22 21.62
C PHE A 155 -2.35 3.58 22.61
N ASP A 156 -3.37 4.33 22.99
CA ASP A 156 -4.45 3.86 23.83
C ASP A 156 -5.62 3.45 22.93
N PHE A 157 -6.14 2.25 23.18
CA PHE A 157 -7.39 1.79 22.57
C PHE A 157 -8.19 1.03 23.62
N GLU A 158 -9.51 1.14 23.51
CA GLU A 158 -10.42 0.38 24.34
C GLU A 158 -10.79 -0.94 23.67
N LEU A 159 -10.77 -2.04 24.42
CA LEU A 159 -11.28 -3.31 23.93
C LEU A 159 -12.82 -3.26 23.94
N THR A 160 -13.41 -3.14 22.76
CA THR A 160 -14.85 -3.00 22.59
C THR A 160 -15.58 -4.35 22.51
N GLU A 161 -14.93 -5.34 21.88
CA GLU A 161 -15.44 -6.70 21.76
C GLU A 161 -14.32 -7.71 21.89
N ALA A 162 -14.61 -8.88 22.47
CA ALA A 162 -13.73 -10.03 22.46
C ALA A 162 -14.55 -11.30 22.20
N GLU A 163 -14.29 -11.95 21.08
CA GLU A 163 -14.86 -13.26 20.76
C GLU A 163 -13.81 -14.35 20.91
N GLN A 164 -14.14 -15.40 21.65
CA GLN A 164 -13.34 -16.61 21.71
C GLN A 164 -13.98 -17.67 20.81
N LYS A 165 -13.30 -18.00 19.72
CA LYS A 165 -13.68 -19.16 18.88
C LYS A 165 -12.96 -20.41 19.37
N ASN A 166 -13.73 -21.41 19.78
CA ASN A 166 -13.23 -22.72 20.19
C ASN A 166 -12.89 -23.58 18.97
#